data_c3719139304862febb706d541d9a341a
#
_entry.id   c3719139304862febb706d541d9a341a
#
_cell.length_a   1.000
_cell.length_b   1.000
_cell.length_c   1.000
_cell.angle_alpha   90.00
_cell.angle_beta   90.00
_cell.angle_gamma   90.00
#
_symmetry.space_group_name_H-M   'P 1'
#
loop_
_entity.id
_entity.type
_entity.pdbx_description
1 polymer ?
#
loop_
_entity_poly.entity_id
_entity_poly.type
_entity_poly.pdbx_seq_one_letter_code
_entity_poly.pdbx_strand_id
1 'polypeptide(L)'
;EEVRKEIQAQIDYSKLIGLNPTHIDTHMGSLAVNKNLWKAYIEVGHKNKLVSMVTKTRSLNLFDEDFPMPDYIVPVNDIYMLYPGADREFIESAVGENVANTLLVKDIYKYDDWYNLYSDKIKSLNPGLNVFLLHLGYDNEELKGVTIEHPEYGARWRQLDFEVFNSDEIKELLIEEGIKLVNWGEIRDIVYPN
;
A
#
# COMPACT_ATOMS: atom_id res chain seq x y z
N GLU A 1 -11.59 14.26 -17.10
CA GLU A 1 -13.01 14.31 -16.66
C GLU A 1 -13.57 12.90 -16.46
N GLU A 2 -13.37 11.97 -17.39
CA GLU A 2 -13.87 10.58 -17.30
C GLU A 2 -13.38 9.88 -16.04
N VAL A 3 -12.09 10.00 -15.70
CA VAL A 3 -11.50 9.39 -14.51
C VAL A 3 -12.16 9.91 -13.22
N ARG A 4 -12.48 11.20 -13.15
CA ARG A 4 -13.22 11.74 -11.98
C ARG A 4 -14.60 11.11 -11.83
N LYS A 5 -15.31 10.94 -12.94
CA LYS A 5 -16.62 10.27 -12.94
C LYS A 5 -16.53 8.82 -12.52
N GLU A 6 -15.50 8.13 -13.01
CA GLU A 6 -15.27 6.72 -12.66
C GLU A 6 -14.96 6.55 -11.17
N ILE A 7 -14.03 7.33 -10.62
CA ILE A 7 -13.71 7.25 -9.17
C ILE A 7 -14.97 7.59 -8.34
N GLN A 8 -15.72 8.63 -8.73
CA GLN A 8 -16.96 9.00 -8.03
C GLN A 8 -17.99 7.86 -8.10
N ALA A 9 -18.16 7.23 -9.29
CA ALA A 9 -19.09 6.14 -9.45
C ALA A 9 -18.74 4.92 -8.58
N GLN A 10 -17.45 4.59 -8.45
CA GLN A 10 -16.98 3.50 -7.57
C GLN A 10 -17.28 3.83 -6.10
N ILE A 11 -17.06 5.07 -5.66
CA ILE A 11 -17.39 5.53 -4.30
C ILE A 11 -18.91 5.45 -4.06
N ASP A 12 -19.71 5.94 -4.99
CA ASP A 12 -21.17 5.94 -4.87
C ASP A 12 -21.71 4.51 -4.85
N TYR A 13 -21.18 3.63 -5.69
CA TYR A 13 -21.55 2.23 -5.70
C TYR A 13 -21.18 1.52 -4.40
N SER A 14 -19.98 1.78 -3.85
CA SER A 14 -19.59 1.20 -2.56
C SER A 14 -20.57 1.56 -1.44
N LYS A 15 -21.00 2.82 -1.40
CA LYS A 15 -22.02 3.29 -0.43
C LYS A 15 -23.41 2.66 -0.70
N LEU A 16 -23.77 2.53 -1.97
CA LEU A 16 -25.06 1.92 -2.36
C LEU A 16 -25.19 0.47 -1.87
N ILE A 17 -24.10 -0.30 -1.91
CA ILE A 17 -24.08 -1.69 -1.40
C ILE A 17 -23.82 -1.80 0.11
N GLY A 18 -23.86 -0.68 0.84
CA GLY A 18 -23.76 -0.65 2.29
C GLY A 18 -22.33 -0.60 2.87
N LEU A 19 -21.30 -0.38 2.04
CA LEU A 19 -19.96 -0.15 2.52
C LEU A 19 -19.80 1.29 3.04
N ASN A 20 -18.92 1.46 4.02
CA ASN A 20 -18.54 2.78 4.53
C ASN A 20 -17.03 2.98 4.29
N PRO A 21 -16.62 3.41 3.10
CA PRO A 21 -15.20 3.59 2.79
C PRO A 21 -14.58 4.68 3.67
N THR A 22 -13.35 4.46 4.08
CA THR A 22 -12.57 5.39 4.90
C THR A 22 -11.48 6.10 4.10
N HIS A 23 -11.05 5.47 3.02
CA HIS A 23 -9.99 5.96 2.15
C HIS A 23 -10.23 5.46 0.72
N ILE A 24 -9.44 5.97 -0.19
CA ILE A 24 -9.30 5.47 -1.55
C ILE A 24 -7.84 5.14 -1.82
N ASP A 25 -7.61 4.11 -2.62
CA ASP A 25 -6.31 3.69 -3.07
C ASP A 25 -6.32 3.48 -4.59
N THR A 26 -5.15 3.61 -5.22
CA THR A 26 -5.00 3.39 -6.65
C THR A 26 -4.35 2.04 -6.90
N HIS A 27 -5.13 1.07 -7.40
CA HIS A 27 -4.63 -0.27 -7.67
C HIS A 27 -3.37 -0.24 -8.54
N MET A 28 -2.29 -0.88 -8.06
CA MET A 28 -0.97 -0.90 -8.70
C MET A 28 -0.40 0.49 -9.04
N GLY A 29 -0.84 1.54 -8.39
CA GLY A 29 -0.39 2.90 -8.65
C GLY A 29 -0.83 3.48 -9.98
N SER A 30 -1.85 2.91 -10.64
CA SER A 30 -2.27 3.24 -12.01
C SER A 30 -2.61 4.72 -12.22
N LEU A 31 -3.11 5.42 -11.21
CA LEU A 31 -3.41 6.85 -11.30
C LEU A 31 -2.19 7.76 -11.03
N ALA A 32 -1.10 7.20 -10.48
CA ALA A 32 0.12 7.95 -10.16
C ALA A 32 1.07 8.10 -11.36
N VAL A 33 0.71 7.59 -12.53
CA VAL A 33 1.52 7.69 -13.75
C VAL A 33 1.40 9.04 -14.45
N ASN A 34 0.42 9.86 -14.07
CA ASN A 34 0.16 11.15 -14.70
C ASN A 34 -0.37 12.17 -13.67
N LYS A 35 0.19 13.37 -13.68
CA LYS A 35 -0.17 14.48 -12.77
C LYS A 35 -1.66 14.80 -12.76
N ASN A 36 -2.32 14.81 -13.92
CA ASN A 36 -3.76 15.12 -14.01
C ASN A 36 -4.64 13.99 -13.43
N LEU A 37 -4.22 12.73 -13.62
CA LEU A 37 -4.91 11.59 -13.01
C LEU A 37 -4.75 11.60 -11.49
N TRP A 38 -3.54 11.89 -11.01
CA TRP A 38 -3.23 12.01 -9.60
C TRP A 38 -4.03 13.13 -8.94
N LYS A 39 -4.09 14.28 -9.58
CA LYS A 39 -4.92 15.41 -9.15
C LYS A 39 -6.39 15.01 -9.06
N ALA A 40 -6.92 14.34 -10.07
CA ALA A 40 -8.31 13.87 -10.09
C ALA A 40 -8.60 12.92 -8.92
N TYR A 41 -7.68 11.98 -8.64
CA TYR A 41 -7.77 11.04 -7.53
C TYR A 41 -7.87 11.76 -6.18
N ILE A 42 -6.95 12.69 -5.92
CA ILE A 42 -6.90 13.45 -4.67
C ILE A 42 -8.15 14.34 -4.49
N GLU A 43 -8.55 15.07 -5.53
CA GLU A 43 -9.71 15.96 -5.47
C GLU A 43 -11.01 15.22 -5.23
N VAL A 44 -11.21 14.05 -5.86
CA VAL A 44 -12.41 13.24 -5.65
C VAL A 44 -12.41 12.62 -4.25
N GLY A 45 -11.26 12.14 -3.76
CA GLY A 45 -11.12 11.66 -2.38
C GLY A 45 -11.51 12.74 -1.38
N HIS A 46 -10.92 13.92 -1.49
CA HIS A 46 -11.20 15.06 -0.61
C HIS A 46 -12.68 15.46 -0.63
N LYS A 47 -13.27 15.60 -1.81
CA LYS A 47 -14.71 15.95 -1.97
C LYS A 47 -15.63 14.97 -1.23
N ASN A 48 -15.24 13.70 -1.15
CA ASN A 48 -16.00 12.65 -0.49
C ASN A 48 -15.59 12.43 0.99
N LYS A 49 -14.68 13.26 1.53
CA LYS A 49 -14.07 13.08 2.87
C LYS A 49 -13.43 11.70 3.06
N LEU A 50 -12.77 11.22 2.01
CA LEU A 50 -12.00 9.99 2.00
C LEU A 50 -10.51 10.32 1.91
N VAL A 51 -9.71 9.66 2.73
CA VAL A 51 -8.25 9.84 2.68
C VAL A 51 -7.72 9.23 1.39
N SER A 52 -6.95 9.99 0.63
CA SER A 52 -6.22 9.47 -0.52
C SER A 52 -4.87 8.94 -0.05
N MET A 53 -4.56 7.67 -0.30
CA MET A 53 -3.25 7.11 0.01
C MET A 53 -2.20 7.71 -0.94
N VAL A 54 -1.27 8.47 -0.37
CA VAL A 54 -0.24 9.22 -1.10
C VAL A 54 1.10 8.99 -0.43
N THR A 55 2.13 8.62 -1.17
CA THR A 55 3.49 8.52 -0.62
C THR A 55 4.23 9.85 -0.73
N LYS A 56 5.12 10.13 0.23
CA LYS A 56 6.00 11.32 0.18
C LYS A 56 6.79 11.38 -1.12
N THR A 57 7.39 10.28 -1.51
CA THR A 57 8.28 10.19 -2.67
C THR A 57 7.55 10.47 -3.98
N ARG A 58 6.35 9.87 -4.18
CA ARG A 58 5.54 10.15 -5.36
C ARG A 58 4.96 11.57 -5.32
N SER A 59 4.65 12.08 -4.14
CA SER A 59 4.15 13.44 -3.95
C SER A 59 5.17 14.49 -4.43
N LEU A 60 6.43 14.36 -4.07
CA LEU A 60 7.49 15.32 -4.45
C LEU A 60 7.64 15.48 -5.97
N ASN A 61 7.35 14.44 -6.74
CA ASN A 61 7.44 14.46 -8.20
C ASN A 61 6.16 14.94 -8.89
N LEU A 62 5.02 14.95 -8.18
CA LEU A 62 3.70 15.25 -8.75
C LEU A 62 3.13 16.59 -8.27
N PHE A 63 3.61 17.09 -7.13
CA PHE A 63 3.29 18.41 -6.62
C PHE A 63 4.46 19.36 -6.92
N ASP A 64 4.13 20.54 -7.40
CA ASP A 64 5.05 21.62 -7.72
C ASP A 64 4.40 22.97 -7.37
N GLU A 65 5.02 24.09 -7.80
CA GLU A 65 4.47 25.43 -7.57
C GLU A 65 3.09 25.62 -8.18
N ASP A 66 2.81 24.98 -9.32
CA ASP A 66 1.51 25.05 -10.00
C ASP A 66 0.44 24.15 -9.34
N PHE A 67 0.87 23.15 -8.62
CA PHE A 67 0.00 22.24 -7.87
C PHE A 67 0.64 21.85 -6.55
N PRO A 68 0.62 22.75 -5.55
CA PRO A 68 1.17 22.45 -4.22
C PRO A 68 0.39 21.33 -3.54
N MET A 69 1.09 20.60 -2.66
CA MET A 69 0.45 19.54 -1.87
C MET A 69 -0.59 20.16 -0.92
N PRO A 70 -1.86 19.75 -1.02
CA PRO A 70 -2.92 20.26 -0.14
C PRO A 70 -2.72 19.88 1.33
N ASP A 71 -3.11 20.72 2.26
CA ASP A 71 -2.98 20.53 3.70
C ASP A 71 -3.75 19.32 4.26
N TYR A 72 -4.80 18.88 3.54
CA TYR A 72 -5.58 17.70 3.93
C TYR A 72 -4.94 16.37 3.52
N ILE A 73 -3.78 16.37 2.89
CA ILE A 73 -3.06 15.15 2.55
C ILE A 73 -2.11 14.79 3.69
N VAL A 74 -2.26 13.58 4.19
CA VAL A 74 -1.31 12.95 5.11
C VAL A 74 -0.47 11.94 4.31
N PRO A 75 0.72 12.35 3.84
CA PRO A 75 1.54 11.45 3.07
C PRO A 75 2.14 10.37 3.97
N VAL A 76 2.03 9.12 3.54
CA VAL A 76 2.80 8.04 4.15
C VAL A 76 4.28 8.22 3.83
N ASN A 77 5.17 7.88 4.75
CA ASN A 77 6.62 7.97 4.52
C ASN A 77 6.99 7.12 3.32
N ASP A 78 6.52 5.87 3.33
CA ASP A 78 6.78 4.91 2.28
C ASP A 78 5.77 3.77 2.28
N ILE A 79 5.70 3.05 1.16
CA ILE A 79 4.95 1.80 1.02
C ILE A 79 5.98 0.68 0.89
N TYR A 80 5.91 -0.28 1.82
CA TYR A 80 6.76 -1.46 1.84
C TYR A 80 6.00 -2.66 1.29
N MET A 81 6.60 -3.36 0.36
CA MET A 81 6.05 -4.54 -0.26
C MET A 81 7.17 -5.50 -0.61
N LEU A 82 6.98 -6.80 -0.38
CA LEU A 82 7.84 -7.83 -0.96
C LEU A 82 7.51 -7.95 -2.45
N TYR A 83 8.55 -8.07 -3.28
CA TYR A 83 8.37 -8.24 -4.71
C TYR A 83 9.05 -9.54 -5.16
N PRO A 84 8.29 -10.54 -5.64
CA PRO A 84 8.86 -11.83 -6.03
C PRO A 84 9.56 -11.75 -7.39
N GLY A 85 10.70 -12.37 -7.50
CA GLY A 85 11.31 -12.79 -8.76
C GLY A 85 11.82 -11.72 -9.72
N ALA A 86 11.51 -10.46 -9.52
CA ALA A 86 12.01 -9.39 -10.36
C ALA A 86 13.43 -9.00 -9.93
N ASP A 87 14.33 -8.79 -10.89
CA ASP A 87 15.61 -8.20 -10.57
C ASP A 87 15.47 -6.68 -10.28
N ARG A 88 16.45 -6.16 -9.59
CA ARG A 88 16.46 -4.75 -9.17
C ARG A 88 16.40 -3.80 -10.38
N GLU A 89 17.07 -4.12 -11.47
CA GLU A 89 17.12 -3.31 -12.68
C GLU A 89 15.75 -3.19 -13.34
N PHE A 90 14.99 -4.30 -13.39
CA PHE A 90 13.61 -4.29 -13.89
C PHE A 90 12.72 -3.37 -13.04
N ILE A 91 12.82 -3.48 -11.72
CA ILE A 91 11.99 -2.67 -10.81
C ILE A 91 12.39 -1.20 -10.89
N GLU A 92 13.68 -0.87 -10.87
CA GLU A 92 14.19 0.50 -11.04
C GLU A 92 13.73 1.12 -12.36
N SER A 93 13.70 0.34 -13.44
CA SER A 93 13.19 0.79 -14.74
C SER A 93 11.68 1.03 -14.77
N ALA A 94 10.91 0.23 -14.03
CA ALA A 94 9.45 0.29 -14.02
C ALA A 94 8.89 1.37 -13.07
N VAL A 95 9.53 1.61 -11.93
CA VAL A 95 9.02 2.51 -10.87
C VAL A 95 10.03 3.58 -10.41
N GLY A 96 11.22 3.64 -11.02
CA GLY A 96 12.27 4.62 -10.74
C GLY A 96 13.13 4.26 -9.53
N GLU A 97 14.12 5.13 -9.22
CA GLU A 97 15.12 4.92 -8.16
C GLU A 97 14.53 4.75 -6.73
N ASN A 98 13.25 5.02 -6.56
CA ASN A 98 12.54 4.96 -5.28
C ASN A 98 12.14 3.56 -4.84
N VAL A 99 12.70 2.53 -5.46
CA VAL A 99 12.51 1.12 -5.12
C VAL A 99 13.28 0.70 -3.86
N ALA A 100 14.00 1.61 -3.23
CA ALA A 100 14.80 1.32 -2.04
C ALA A 100 14.03 0.57 -0.92
N ASN A 101 12.71 0.61 -0.97
CA ASN A 101 11.80 -0.02 -0.01
C ASN A 101 11.10 -1.28 -0.53
N THR A 102 11.38 -1.68 -1.77
CA THR A 102 10.91 -2.96 -2.28
C THR A 102 11.92 -4.03 -1.91
N LEU A 103 11.48 -5.00 -1.12
CA LEU A 103 12.29 -6.13 -0.74
C LEU A 103 12.24 -7.16 -1.85
N LEU A 104 13.38 -7.39 -2.51
CA LEU A 104 13.51 -8.40 -3.55
C LEU A 104 13.68 -9.75 -2.90
N VAL A 105 12.77 -10.67 -3.19
CA VAL A 105 12.82 -12.03 -2.69
C VAL A 105 13.04 -12.97 -3.87
N LYS A 106 14.13 -13.71 -3.85
CA LYS A 106 14.46 -14.69 -4.85
C LYS A 106 14.56 -16.06 -4.18
N ASP A 107 13.68 -16.99 -4.57
CA ASP A 107 13.70 -18.40 -4.15
C ASP A 107 13.62 -18.65 -2.62
N ILE A 108 13.07 -17.70 -1.85
CA ILE A 108 12.92 -17.84 -0.40
C ILE A 108 11.44 -18.07 -0.09
N TYR A 109 11.10 -19.29 0.33
CA TYR A 109 9.73 -19.67 0.70
C TYR A 109 9.69 -20.36 2.07
N LYS A 110 10.54 -19.88 3.01
CA LYS A 110 10.60 -20.36 4.38
C LYS A 110 10.15 -19.24 5.33
N TYR A 111 9.47 -19.63 6.40
CA TYR A 111 8.96 -18.71 7.41
C TYR A 111 10.06 -17.82 8.00
N ASP A 112 11.19 -18.41 8.44
CA ASP A 112 12.28 -17.67 9.09
C ASP A 112 12.87 -16.59 8.17
N ASP A 113 13.07 -16.90 6.89
CA ASP A 113 13.58 -15.94 5.93
C ASP A 113 12.59 -14.81 5.70
N TRP A 114 11.29 -15.13 5.63
CA TRP A 114 10.21 -14.17 5.48
C TRP A 114 10.06 -13.25 6.69
N TYR A 115 10.11 -13.86 7.88
CA TYR A 115 10.11 -13.13 9.14
C TYR A 115 11.31 -12.18 9.25
N ASN A 116 12.52 -12.64 8.92
CA ASN A 116 13.73 -11.81 8.99
C ASN A 116 13.63 -10.61 8.05
N LEU A 117 13.15 -10.79 6.81
CA LEU A 117 12.95 -9.69 5.86
C LEU A 117 12.02 -8.61 6.42
N TYR A 118 10.87 -9.01 6.96
CA TYR A 118 9.92 -8.06 7.52
C TYR A 118 10.41 -7.45 8.84
N SER A 119 11.02 -8.23 9.72
CA SER A 119 11.53 -7.74 11.00
C SER A 119 12.65 -6.71 10.82
N ASP A 120 13.59 -6.96 9.91
CA ASP A 120 14.66 -6.01 9.59
C ASP A 120 14.08 -4.72 9.01
N LYS A 121 13.05 -4.83 8.18
CA LYS A 121 12.36 -3.68 7.62
C LYS A 121 11.61 -2.88 8.69
N ILE A 122 10.90 -3.55 9.58
CA ILE A 122 10.18 -2.92 10.70
C ILE A 122 11.16 -2.14 11.59
N LYS A 123 12.29 -2.74 11.96
CA LYS A 123 13.35 -2.09 12.75
C LYS A 123 13.98 -0.88 12.06
N SER A 124 13.94 -0.82 10.75
CA SER A 124 14.51 0.27 9.95
C SER A 124 13.52 1.40 9.62
N LEU A 125 12.29 1.35 10.11
CA LEU A 125 11.27 2.36 9.81
C LEU A 125 11.64 3.74 10.37
N ASN A 126 11.44 4.76 9.56
CA ASN A 126 11.50 6.14 10.04
C ASN A 126 10.21 6.51 10.80
N PRO A 127 10.30 7.39 11.81
CA PRO A 127 9.11 7.91 12.48
C PRO A 127 8.13 8.55 11.49
N GLY A 128 6.85 8.28 11.69
CA GLY A 128 5.76 8.78 10.85
C GLY A 128 4.83 7.66 10.39
N LEU A 129 3.96 7.97 9.44
CA LEU A 129 3.03 7.00 8.88
C LEU A 129 3.74 6.13 7.83
N ASN A 130 3.74 4.83 8.04
CA ASN A 130 4.30 3.83 7.13
C ASN A 130 3.22 2.81 6.76
N VAL A 131 3.28 2.26 5.56
CA VAL A 131 2.32 1.26 5.07
C VAL A 131 3.06 0.03 4.58
N PHE A 132 2.62 -1.14 5.03
CA PHE A 132 3.00 -2.43 4.45
C PHE A 132 1.85 -2.93 3.57
N LEU A 133 2.14 -3.19 2.30
CA LEU A 133 1.21 -3.87 1.40
C LEU A 133 1.43 -5.37 1.50
N LEU A 134 0.43 -6.05 2.01
CA LEU A 134 0.45 -7.48 2.24
C LEU A 134 -0.58 -8.17 1.36
N HIS A 135 -0.28 -9.37 0.91
CA HIS A 135 -1.17 -10.16 0.06
C HIS A 135 -1.55 -11.46 0.78
N LEU A 136 -2.31 -11.34 1.85
CA LEU A 136 -2.67 -12.47 2.73
C LEU A 136 -3.55 -13.50 2.01
N GLY A 137 -3.27 -14.77 2.23
CA GLY A 137 -4.09 -15.87 1.70
C GLY A 137 -3.61 -17.23 2.23
N TYR A 138 -4.49 -18.23 2.12
CA TYR A 138 -4.15 -19.61 2.48
C TYR A 138 -3.57 -20.36 1.28
N ASP A 139 -2.53 -21.16 1.51
CA ASP A 139 -1.96 -22.07 0.50
C ASP A 139 -2.91 -23.27 0.30
N ASN A 140 -3.95 -23.06 -0.49
CA ASN A 140 -4.97 -24.04 -0.82
C ASN A 140 -5.20 -24.12 -2.35
N GLU A 141 -5.96 -25.10 -2.78
CA GLU A 141 -6.21 -25.36 -4.21
C GLU A 141 -6.97 -24.21 -4.90
N GLU A 142 -7.83 -23.50 -4.15
CA GLU A 142 -8.54 -22.34 -4.70
C GLU A 142 -7.56 -21.22 -5.05
N LEU A 143 -6.69 -20.83 -4.11
CA LEU A 143 -5.73 -19.76 -4.35
C LEU A 143 -4.65 -20.16 -5.37
N LYS A 144 -4.24 -21.44 -5.39
CA LYS A 144 -3.37 -21.97 -6.46
C LYS A 144 -4.02 -21.83 -7.84
N GLY A 145 -5.31 -22.13 -7.94
CA GLY A 145 -6.07 -21.95 -9.17
C GLY A 145 -6.17 -20.51 -9.62
N VAL A 146 -6.41 -19.57 -8.68
CA VAL A 146 -6.49 -18.12 -8.96
C VAL A 146 -5.13 -17.56 -9.41
N THR A 147 -4.03 -18.08 -8.89
CA THR A 147 -2.68 -17.57 -9.14
C THR A 147 -1.87 -18.42 -10.10
N ILE A 148 -2.50 -19.26 -10.91
CA ILE A 148 -1.84 -20.26 -11.78
C ILE A 148 -0.86 -19.64 -12.78
N GLU A 149 -1.14 -18.41 -13.25
CA GLU A 149 -0.28 -17.70 -14.21
C GLU A 149 0.79 -16.82 -13.51
N HIS A 150 0.72 -16.70 -12.18
CA HIS A 150 1.64 -15.93 -11.35
C HIS A 150 2.05 -16.71 -10.09
N PRO A 151 2.70 -17.87 -10.25
CA PRO A 151 3.05 -18.74 -9.13
C PRO A 151 4.02 -18.08 -8.14
N GLU A 152 4.86 -17.17 -8.58
CA GLU A 152 5.74 -16.34 -7.74
C GLU A 152 4.99 -15.41 -6.79
N TYR A 153 3.78 -14.98 -7.15
CA TYR A 153 2.81 -14.26 -6.31
C TYR A 153 1.71 -15.19 -5.80
N GLY A 154 1.99 -16.50 -5.83
CA GLY A 154 1.01 -17.54 -5.61
C GLY A 154 0.68 -17.80 -4.15
N ALA A 155 0.01 -18.93 -3.95
CA ALA A 155 -0.56 -19.32 -2.68
C ALA A 155 0.47 -19.40 -1.55
N ARG A 156 1.67 -19.97 -1.81
CA ARG A 156 2.73 -20.09 -0.79
C ARG A 156 3.26 -18.73 -0.33
N TRP A 157 3.46 -17.79 -1.23
CA TRP A 157 3.83 -16.41 -0.90
C TRP A 157 2.82 -15.77 0.06
N ARG A 158 1.55 -15.82 -0.31
CA ARG A 158 0.43 -15.22 0.44
C ARG A 158 0.24 -15.87 1.80
N GLN A 159 0.48 -17.17 1.88
CA GLN A 159 0.50 -17.90 3.14
C GLN A 159 1.61 -17.41 4.07
N LEU A 160 2.81 -17.14 3.55
CA LEU A 160 3.92 -16.61 4.35
C LEU A 160 3.65 -15.20 4.88
N ASP A 161 3.07 -14.32 4.06
CA ASP A 161 2.60 -13.02 4.52
C ASP A 161 1.60 -13.18 5.69
N PHE A 162 0.64 -14.10 5.52
CA PHE A 162 -0.34 -14.36 6.57
C PHE A 162 0.31 -14.93 7.84
N GLU A 163 1.18 -15.91 7.73
CA GLU A 163 1.84 -16.55 8.88
C GLU A 163 2.66 -15.54 9.67
N VAL A 164 3.49 -14.75 9.01
CA VAL A 164 4.35 -13.76 9.67
C VAL A 164 3.52 -12.66 10.35
N PHE A 165 2.60 -12.01 9.64
CA PHE A 165 1.85 -10.89 10.23
C PHE A 165 0.77 -11.31 11.23
N ASN A 166 0.44 -12.61 11.31
CA ASN A 166 -0.42 -13.15 12.35
C ASN A 166 0.37 -13.74 13.54
N SER A 167 1.69 -13.80 13.46
CA SER A 167 2.55 -14.36 14.51
C SER A 167 2.61 -13.47 15.74
N ASP A 168 2.93 -14.08 16.88
CA ASP A 168 3.14 -13.33 18.11
C ASP A 168 4.49 -12.61 18.08
N GLU A 169 5.48 -13.15 17.41
CA GLU A 169 6.80 -12.55 17.23
C GLU A 169 6.73 -11.17 16.55
N ILE A 170 5.91 -11.00 15.52
CA ILE A 170 5.73 -9.68 14.88
C ILE A 170 4.96 -8.73 15.80
N LYS A 171 3.96 -9.21 16.54
CA LYS A 171 3.21 -8.37 17.48
C LYS A 171 4.12 -7.84 18.60
N GLU A 172 4.97 -8.72 19.15
CA GLU A 172 5.96 -8.35 20.16
C GLU A 172 6.97 -7.34 19.59
N LEU A 173 7.50 -7.59 18.40
CA LEU A 173 8.42 -6.66 17.72
C LEU A 173 7.80 -5.26 17.51
N LEU A 174 6.54 -5.17 17.10
CA LEU A 174 5.87 -3.88 16.94
C LEU A 174 5.78 -3.11 18.26
N ILE A 175 5.55 -3.82 19.36
CA ILE A 175 5.53 -3.23 20.72
C ILE A 175 6.93 -2.77 21.12
N GLU A 176 7.96 -3.59 20.91
CA GLU A 176 9.36 -3.28 21.25
C GLU A 176 9.86 -2.05 20.48
N GLU A 177 9.50 -1.91 19.21
CA GLU A 177 9.86 -0.77 18.36
C GLU A 177 8.95 0.46 18.58
N GLY A 178 7.99 0.38 19.52
CA GLY A 178 7.06 1.47 19.82
C GLY A 178 6.12 1.82 18.65
N ILE A 179 5.84 0.86 17.79
CA ILE A 179 4.98 1.06 16.61
C ILE A 179 3.52 0.89 16.98
N LYS A 180 2.72 1.89 16.65
CA LYS A 180 1.27 1.85 16.80
C LYS A 180 0.62 1.51 15.47
N LEU A 181 -0.15 0.43 15.43
CA LEU A 181 -1.04 0.14 14.31
C LEU A 181 -2.22 1.12 14.32
N VAL A 182 -2.50 1.69 13.15
CA VAL A 182 -3.63 2.60 12.93
C VAL A 182 -4.41 2.15 11.71
N ASN A 183 -5.70 2.40 11.69
CA ASN A 183 -6.54 2.14 10.54
C ASN A 183 -6.91 3.43 9.80
N TRP A 184 -7.33 3.30 8.55
CA TRP A 184 -7.69 4.45 7.71
C TRP A 184 -8.89 5.23 8.23
N GLY A 185 -9.74 4.62 9.06
CA GLY A 185 -10.84 5.32 9.74
C GLY A 185 -10.32 6.32 10.76
N GLU A 186 -9.35 5.92 11.59
CA GLU A 186 -8.70 6.82 12.55
C GLU A 186 -7.99 7.98 11.83
N ILE A 187 -7.31 7.70 10.72
CA ILE A 187 -6.65 8.74 9.92
C ILE A 187 -7.70 9.69 9.30
N ARG A 188 -8.79 9.14 8.75
CA ARG A 188 -9.88 9.95 8.19
C ARG A 188 -10.48 10.89 9.24
N ASP A 189 -10.71 10.40 10.44
CA ASP A 189 -11.36 11.20 11.50
C ASP A 189 -10.45 12.33 12.02
N ILE A 190 -9.13 12.19 11.85
CA ILE A 190 -8.15 13.27 12.08
C ILE A 190 -8.18 14.29 10.93
N VAL A 191 -8.18 13.83 9.69
CA VAL A 191 -8.13 14.69 8.50
C VAL A 191 -9.45 15.41 8.25
N TYR A 192 -10.57 14.74 8.54
CA TYR A 192 -11.93 15.26 8.33
C TYR A 192 -12.74 15.12 9.63
N PRO A 193 -12.44 15.91 10.65
CA PRO A 193 -13.19 15.88 11.90
C PRO A 193 -14.66 16.25 11.66
N ASN A 194 -15.56 15.60 12.46
CA ASN A 194 -17.01 15.86 12.41
C ASN A 194 -17.36 17.26 12.89
#